data_a2861de1914fdb9ef08c2336b1c77e0f
#
_entry.id   a2861de1914fdb9ef08c2336b1c77e0f
#
_cell.length_a   1.000
_cell.length_b   1.000
_cell.length_c   1.000
_cell.angle_alpha   90.00
_cell.angle_beta   90.00
_cell.angle_gamma   90.00
#
_symmetry.space_group_name_H-M   'P 1'
#
loop_
_entity.id
_entity.type
_entity.pdbx_description
1 polymer ?
#
loop_
_entity_poly.entity_id
_entity_poly.type
_entity_poly.pdbx_seq_one_letter_code
_entity_poly.pdbx_strand_id
1 'polypeptide(L)' 'MTTATYTVNGMTCGHCVSSVSEEVGQVPGVTGVDVDLATGAMTVTSDAPVDAAAIAAAVKEAGYEVTATS' A
#
# COMPACT_ATOMS: atom_id res chain seq x y z
N MET A 1 -13.92 0.46 -10.53
CA MET A 1 -12.53 0.40 -10.07
C MET A 1 -12.19 1.68 -9.34
N THR A 2 -11.52 1.55 -8.23
CA THR A 2 -11.09 2.69 -7.40
C THR A 2 -9.58 2.64 -7.26
N THR A 3 -8.93 3.78 -7.43
CA THR A 3 -7.48 3.90 -7.29
C THR A 3 -7.17 4.94 -6.23
N ALA A 4 -6.29 4.60 -5.31
CA ALA A 4 -5.85 5.51 -4.25
C ALA A 4 -4.33 5.44 -4.14
N THR A 5 -3.71 6.57 -3.86
CA THR A 5 -2.26 6.67 -3.72
C THR A 5 -1.90 7.00 -2.28
N TYR A 6 -0.92 6.28 -1.76
CA TYR A 6 -0.41 6.45 -0.40
C TYR A 6 1.08 6.64 -0.45
N THR A 7 1.63 7.37 0.51
CA THR A 7 3.08 7.45 0.68
C THR A 7 3.47 6.54 1.84
N VAL A 8 4.38 5.62 1.59
CA VAL A 8 4.84 4.64 2.57
C VAL A 8 6.27 4.98 2.95
N ASN A 9 6.51 5.13 4.25
CA ASN A 9 7.81 5.45 4.79
C ASN A 9 8.53 4.20 5.27
N GLY A 10 9.85 4.17 5.13
CA GLY A 10 10.68 3.10 5.63
C GLY A 10 11.07 2.04 4.62
N MET A 11 10.54 2.08 3.41
CA MET A 11 10.94 1.16 2.35
C MET A 11 12.31 1.56 1.82
N THR A 12 13.27 0.64 1.90
CA THR A 12 14.66 0.92 1.51
C THR A 12 15.18 -0.01 0.42
N CYS A 13 14.41 -1.03 0.03
CA CYS A 13 14.84 -1.98 -1.00
C CYS A 13 13.64 -2.68 -1.62
N GLY A 14 13.87 -3.42 -2.71
CA GLY A 14 12.81 -4.15 -3.41
C GLY A 14 12.11 -5.20 -2.54
N HIS A 15 12.81 -5.74 -1.55
CA HIS A 15 12.25 -6.70 -0.62
C HIS A 15 11.15 -6.06 0.23
N CYS A 16 11.36 -4.81 0.62
CA CYS A 16 10.37 -4.02 1.36
C CYS A 16 9.12 -3.81 0.51
N VAL A 17 9.31 -3.49 -0.76
CA VAL A 17 8.21 -3.31 -1.71
C VAL A 17 7.37 -4.59 -1.81
N SER A 18 8.02 -5.74 -1.91
CA SER A 18 7.33 -7.03 -1.99
C SER A 18 6.51 -7.29 -0.73
N SER A 19 7.06 -7.03 0.44
CA SER A 19 6.37 -7.24 1.72
C SER A 19 5.12 -6.37 1.82
N VAL A 20 5.24 -5.08 1.50
CA VAL A 20 4.12 -4.15 1.54
C VAL A 20 3.04 -4.55 0.53
N SER A 21 3.45 -4.86 -0.71
CA SER A 21 2.52 -5.26 -1.75
C SER A 21 1.74 -6.51 -1.36
N GLU A 22 2.39 -7.48 -0.75
CA GLU A 22 1.77 -8.73 -0.33
C GLU A 22 0.73 -8.47 0.77
N GLU A 23 1.09 -7.71 1.79
CA GLU A 23 0.18 -7.41 2.88
C GLU A 23 -1.02 -6.59 2.43
N VAL A 24 -0.79 -5.55 1.63
CA VAL A 24 -1.87 -4.70 1.12
C VAL A 24 -2.76 -5.48 0.16
N GLY A 25 -2.18 -6.37 -0.63
CA GLY A 25 -2.94 -7.21 -1.56
C GLY A 25 -3.91 -8.16 -0.86
N GLN A 26 -3.73 -8.42 0.41
CA GLN A 26 -4.64 -9.27 1.20
C GLN A 26 -5.87 -8.51 1.70
N VAL A 27 -5.89 -7.21 1.60
CA VAL A 27 -7.04 -6.41 2.03
C VAL A 27 -8.23 -6.71 1.12
N PRO A 28 -9.41 -7.05 1.68
CA PRO A 28 -10.59 -7.34 0.87
C PRO A 28 -10.94 -6.18 -0.07
N GLY A 29 -11.18 -6.50 -1.33
CA GLY A 29 -11.51 -5.52 -2.35
C GLY A 29 -10.32 -5.03 -3.16
N VAL A 30 -9.11 -5.22 -2.68
CA VAL A 30 -7.90 -4.81 -3.41
C VAL A 30 -7.64 -5.79 -4.55
N THR A 31 -7.51 -5.26 -5.77
CA THR A 31 -7.23 -6.05 -6.96
C THR A 31 -5.80 -5.85 -7.48
N GLY A 32 -5.13 -4.79 -7.06
CA GLY A 32 -3.75 -4.55 -7.46
C GLY A 32 -3.05 -3.55 -6.57
N VAL A 33 -1.75 -3.70 -6.46
CA VAL A 33 -0.88 -2.81 -5.69
C VAL A 33 0.34 -2.51 -6.54
N ASP A 34 0.66 -1.23 -6.68
CA ASP A 34 1.85 -0.79 -7.40
C ASP A 34 2.65 0.13 -6.49
N VAL A 35 3.91 -0.20 -6.25
CA VAL A 35 4.77 0.54 -5.33
C VAL A 35 5.96 1.09 -6.08
N ASP A 36 6.22 2.38 -5.91
CA ASP A 36 7.41 3.04 -6.44
C ASP A 36 8.40 3.26 -5.30
N LEU A 37 9.48 2.49 -5.31
CA LEU A 37 10.49 2.56 -4.26
C LEU A 37 11.20 3.91 -4.25
N ALA A 38 11.41 4.51 -5.41
CA ALA A 38 12.15 5.78 -5.52
C ALA A 38 11.44 6.93 -4.80
N THR A 39 10.11 6.95 -4.84
CA THR A 39 9.31 8.01 -4.24
C THR A 39 8.58 7.57 -2.97
N GLY A 40 8.49 6.26 -2.74
CA GLY A 40 7.69 5.72 -1.64
C GLY A 40 6.20 5.72 -1.93
N ALA A 41 5.79 6.02 -3.15
CA ALA A 41 4.38 6.06 -3.53
C ALA A 41 3.82 4.65 -3.72
N MET A 42 2.65 4.40 -3.17
CA MET A 42 1.95 3.13 -3.34
C MET A 42 0.57 3.42 -3.92
N THR A 43 0.29 2.86 -5.09
CA THR A 43 -1.00 2.99 -5.74
C THR A 43 -1.78 1.70 -5.53
N VAL A 44 -2.94 1.80 -4.92
CA VAL A 44 -3.81 0.66 -4.65
C VAL A 44 -5.02 0.75 -5.55
N THR A 45 -5.26 -0.33 -6.29
CA THR A 45 -6.44 -0.48 -7.14
C THR A 45 -7.40 -1.47 -6.49
N SER A 46 -8.67 -1.14 -6.47
CA SER A 46 -9.68 -2.00 -5.86
C SER A 46 -10.98 -1.99 -6.66
N ASP A 47 -11.80 -3.03 -6.50
CA ASP A 47 -13.11 -3.12 -7.14
C ASP A 47 -14.11 -2.14 -6.54
N ALA A 48 -13.93 -1.80 -5.27
CA ALA A 48 -14.80 -0.91 -4.53
C ALA A 48 -13.95 -0.05 -3.60
N PRO A 49 -14.45 1.08 -3.12
CA PRO A 49 -13.69 1.90 -2.17
C PRO A 49 -13.24 1.08 -0.95
N VAL A 50 -11.96 1.15 -0.64
CA VAL A 50 -11.35 0.46 0.50
C VAL A 50 -11.04 1.50 1.56
N ASP A 51 -11.27 1.15 2.82
CA ASP A 51 -10.99 2.03 3.94
C ASP A 51 -9.47 2.29 4.03
N ALA A 52 -9.10 3.56 4.06
CA ALA A 52 -7.70 3.96 4.19
C ALA A 52 -7.07 3.38 5.47
N ALA A 53 -7.85 3.23 6.53
CA ALA A 53 -7.38 2.62 7.78
C ALA A 53 -6.99 1.15 7.57
N ALA A 54 -7.71 0.43 6.72
CA ALA A 54 -7.38 -0.97 6.41
C ALA A 54 -6.06 -1.05 5.65
N ILE A 55 -5.83 -0.14 4.71
CA ILE A 55 -4.57 -0.09 3.96
C ILE A 55 -3.42 0.27 4.90
N ALA A 56 -3.60 1.28 5.75
CA ALA A 56 -2.58 1.68 6.71
C ALA A 56 -2.24 0.54 7.68
N ALA A 57 -3.25 -0.20 8.13
CA ALA A 57 -3.02 -1.35 9.01
C ALA A 57 -2.21 -2.44 8.31
N ALA A 58 -2.49 -2.71 7.03
CA ALA A 58 -1.75 -3.70 6.26
C ALA A 58 -0.29 -3.29 6.09
N VAL A 59 -0.04 -2.00 5.81
CA VAL A 59 1.32 -1.47 5.69
C VAL A 59 2.06 -1.60 7.02
N LYS A 60 1.38 -1.32 8.12
CA LYS A 60 1.97 -1.43 9.45
C LYS A 60 2.32 -2.89 9.78
N GLU A 61 1.48 -3.83 9.38
CA GLU A 61 1.75 -5.27 9.56
C GLU A 61 3.02 -5.68 8.80
N ALA A 62 3.30 -5.05 7.67
CA ALA A 62 4.53 -5.30 6.92
C ALA A 62 5.75 -4.65 7.59
N GLY A 63 5.57 -3.83 8.61
CA GLY A 63 6.65 -3.17 9.33
C GLY A 63 6.96 -1.75 8.84
N TYR A 64 6.04 -1.14 8.10
CA TYR A 64 6.21 0.19 7.54
C TYR A 64 5.08 1.11 7.97
N GLU A 65 5.07 2.34 7.48
CA GLU A 65 4.09 3.34 7.90
C GLU A 65 3.62 4.16 6.71
N VAL A 66 2.32 4.39 6.64
CA VAL A 66 1.73 5.33 5.69
C VAL A 66 1.87 6.74 6.28
N THR A 67 2.54 7.63 5.54
CA THR A 67 2.77 9.00 6.00
C THR A 67 1.85 10.01 5.33
N ALA A 68 1.27 9.66 4.17
CA ALA A 68 0.34 10.53 3.46
C ALA A 68 -0.60 9.69 2.60
N THR A 69 -1.81 10.22 2.37
CA THR A 69 -2.79 9.64 1.47
C THR A 69 -3.23 10.70 0.46
N SER A 70 -3.57 10.27 -0.73
CA SER A 70 -4.10 11.20 -1.73
C SER A 70 -5.18 10.54 -2.59
#